data_f0ffd5dee04dbc3067df6ef0c78db78a
#
_entry.id   f0ffd5dee04dbc3067df6ef0c78db78a
#
_cell.length_a   1.000
_cell.length_b   1.000
_cell.length_c   1.000
_cell.angle_alpha   90.00
_cell.angle_beta   90.00
_cell.angle_gamma   90.00
#
_symmetry.space_group_name_H-M   'P 1'
#
loop_
_entity.id
_entity.type
_entity.pdbx_description
1 polymer ?
#
loop_
_entity_poly.entity_id
_entity_poly.type
_entity_poly.pdbx_seq_one_letter_code
_entity_poly.pdbx_strand_id
1 'polypeptide(L)'
;MVPHLITALNGPINELEQRILDSMPAIERWFRLEWMEHTPPFYTSVDVRNSGFKLAPVDTNLFPSGWNNLTPEMLPLAVQAAMAAIEKICPEARNLLVVPENHTHNTFYLSNLLQLKRIFHQAGLNVRFGSLNSEIKEPTSFNVPNGEVISIEPLIRSDTRLGLKDFDPCTILLNNDLSAGIPGMLEDLHEQFLLPPLHAAWSVRRKSRHFQAYEEVAKRFGKLLGMDPWLINPLYAKCGEVDFAAGVGMDSLSSNVDALLTKIRRKYKEYGINEKPFVIVKADNGNCGMGIMTVRDVKDLDLQNIKAQEGLTLTEVIVQEGVLTNERVNDAVAEPVVYMMDRFVVGGFYRVHAERAVDESLNAPGASFVPLAFADSSRLPQPGRKPGSSSPNRFYMYGVIARLAMLAASYELEGTDPLAEVYD
;
A
#
# COMPACT_ATOMS: atom_id res chain seq x y z
N MET A 1 -14.46 -12.72 17.17
CA MET A 1 -15.30 -13.54 16.26
C MET A 1 -14.84 -13.25 14.84
N VAL A 2 -14.42 -14.27 14.10
CA VAL A 2 -14.00 -14.07 12.69
C VAL A 2 -15.26 -13.74 11.90
N PRO A 3 -15.29 -12.65 11.12
CA PRO A 3 -16.43 -12.32 10.30
C PRO A 3 -16.72 -13.44 9.28
N HIS A 4 -17.96 -13.57 8.86
CA HIS A 4 -18.33 -14.51 7.81
C HIS A 4 -17.73 -14.03 6.48
N LEU A 5 -16.65 -14.67 6.07
CA LEU A 5 -15.93 -14.38 4.83
C LEU A 5 -16.34 -15.42 3.78
N ILE A 6 -16.84 -14.94 2.65
CA ILE A 6 -17.04 -15.73 1.45
C ILE A 6 -15.90 -15.40 0.51
N THR A 7 -15.09 -16.39 0.17
CA THR A 7 -14.02 -16.29 -0.81
C THR A 7 -14.30 -17.25 -1.96
N ALA A 8 -13.60 -17.08 -3.08
CA ALA A 8 -13.67 -18.06 -4.16
C ALA A 8 -13.14 -19.40 -3.66
N LEU A 9 -14.04 -20.37 -3.50
CA LEU A 9 -13.72 -21.72 -3.00
C LEU A 9 -13.27 -22.69 -4.10
N ASN A 10 -13.45 -22.33 -5.36
CA ASN A 10 -13.11 -23.12 -6.54
C ASN A 10 -12.35 -22.29 -7.53
N GLY A 11 -11.52 -22.93 -8.36
CA GLY A 11 -10.81 -22.31 -9.46
C GLY A 11 -9.31 -22.10 -9.21
N PRO A 12 -8.62 -21.39 -10.11
CA PRO A 12 -7.16 -21.24 -10.12
C PRO A 12 -6.56 -20.66 -8.84
N ILE A 13 -7.33 -19.86 -8.09
CA ILE A 13 -6.86 -19.26 -6.84
C ILE A 13 -6.54 -20.32 -5.77
N ASN A 14 -7.27 -21.43 -5.74
CA ASN A 14 -7.02 -22.50 -4.76
C ASN A 14 -5.75 -23.28 -5.12
N GLU A 15 -5.46 -23.43 -6.40
CA GLU A 15 -4.22 -24.03 -6.87
C GLU A 15 -3.02 -23.11 -6.57
N LEU A 16 -3.18 -21.81 -6.79
CA LEU A 16 -2.19 -20.80 -6.42
C LEU A 16 -1.90 -20.83 -4.91
N GLU A 17 -2.94 -20.82 -4.09
CA GLU A 17 -2.82 -20.91 -2.63
C GLU A 17 -2.06 -22.17 -2.21
N GLN A 18 -2.45 -23.33 -2.72
CA GLN A 18 -1.79 -24.58 -2.37
C GLN A 18 -0.33 -24.59 -2.81
N ARG A 19 -0.02 -24.08 -4.00
CA ARG A 19 1.36 -23.97 -4.50
C ARG A 19 2.22 -23.07 -3.62
N ILE A 20 1.69 -21.94 -3.18
CA ILE A 20 2.36 -21.02 -2.26
C ILE A 20 2.62 -21.73 -0.91
N LEU A 21 1.64 -22.45 -0.38
CA LEU A 21 1.77 -23.17 0.90
C LEU A 21 2.78 -24.31 0.81
N ASP A 22 2.74 -25.11 -0.24
CA ASP A 22 3.68 -26.23 -0.44
C ASP A 22 5.12 -25.74 -0.66
N SER A 23 5.26 -24.51 -1.16
CA SER A 23 6.56 -23.85 -1.40
C SER A 23 7.03 -22.96 -0.25
N MET A 24 6.33 -22.93 0.89
CA MET A 24 6.61 -22.02 2.01
C MET A 24 8.09 -22.00 2.43
N PRO A 25 8.81 -23.15 2.61
CA PRO A 25 10.22 -23.11 2.98
C PRO A 25 11.11 -22.42 1.93
N ALA A 26 10.80 -22.61 0.65
CA ALA A 26 11.54 -21.99 -0.45
C ALA A 26 11.25 -20.47 -0.51
N ILE A 27 9.99 -20.09 -0.30
CA ILE A 27 9.56 -18.68 -0.26
C ILE A 27 10.24 -17.95 0.89
N GLU A 28 10.23 -18.52 2.10
CA GLU A 28 10.85 -17.89 3.26
C GLU A 28 12.37 -17.76 3.12
N ARG A 29 13.01 -18.78 2.51
CA ARG A 29 14.43 -18.70 2.19
C ARG A 29 14.70 -17.61 1.16
N TRP A 30 13.88 -17.53 0.10
CA TRP A 30 14.04 -16.53 -0.96
C TRP A 30 13.91 -15.10 -0.41
N PHE A 31 12.86 -14.79 0.34
CA PHE A 31 12.73 -13.47 0.96
C PHE A 31 13.86 -13.13 1.91
N ARG A 32 14.37 -14.10 2.66
CA ARG A 32 15.53 -13.87 3.55
C ARG A 32 16.76 -13.45 2.76
N LEU A 33 17.00 -14.03 1.58
CA LEU A 33 18.11 -13.66 0.71
C LEU A 33 17.89 -12.28 0.08
N GLU A 34 16.70 -11.99 -0.41
CA GLU A 34 16.38 -10.66 -0.96
C GLU A 34 16.60 -9.56 0.10
N TRP A 35 16.19 -9.80 1.35
CA TRP A 35 16.38 -8.83 2.44
C TRP A 35 17.84 -8.75 2.97
N MET A 36 18.75 -9.52 2.45
CA MET A 36 20.20 -9.32 2.64
C MET A 36 20.78 -8.31 1.64
N GLU A 37 20.18 -8.22 0.47
CA GLU A 37 20.63 -7.36 -0.63
C GLU A 37 19.86 -6.04 -0.70
N HIS A 38 18.62 -6.00 -0.19
CA HIS A 38 17.69 -4.87 -0.32
C HIS A 38 17.17 -4.40 1.04
N THR A 39 17.04 -3.08 1.17
CA THR A 39 16.52 -2.47 2.39
C THR A 39 15.00 -2.29 2.28
N PRO A 40 14.21 -2.92 3.15
CA PRO A 40 12.75 -2.73 3.13
C PRO A 40 12.38 -1.30 3.50
N PRO A 41 11.32 -0.73 2.91
CA PRO A 41 10.70 0.49 3.41
C PRO A 41 10.36 0.36 4.90
N PHE A 42 10.43 1.47 5.65
CA PHE A 42 10.18 1.44 7.09
C PHE A 42 8.82 0.83 7.44
N TYR A 43 7.78 1.23 6.71
CA TYR A 43 6.44 0.65 6.83
C TYR A 43 5.67 0.78 5.51
N THR A 44 4.68 -0.07 5.30
CA THR A 44 3.81 -0.05 4.12
C THR A 44 2.41 -0.54 4.43
N SER A 45 1.45 -0.16 3.60
CA SER A 45 0.21 -0.89 3.42
C SER A 45 0.04 -1.28 1.97
N VAL A 46 -0.49 -2.47 1.73
CA VAL A 46 -0.70 -3.01 0.40
C VAL A 46 -2.16 -3.40 0.24
N ASP A 47 -2.83 -2.78 -0.72
CA ASP A 47 -4.18 -3.14 -1.12
C ASP A 47 -4.09 -4.33 -2.08
N VAL A 48 -4.71 -5.45 -1.70
CA VAL A 48 -4.65 -6.71 -2.45
C VAL A 48 -6.04 -7.06 -2.97
N ARG A 49 -6.14 -7.57 -4.19
CA ARG A 49 -7.40 -8.06 -4.75
C ARG A 49 -7.32 -9.52 -5.14
N ASN A 50 -8.36 -10.25 -4.80
CA ASN A 50 -8.55 -11.65 -5.13
C ASN A 50 -9.75 -11.80 -6.08
N SER A 51 -9.47 -12.08 -7.35
CA SER A 51 -10.50 -12.28 -8.37
C SER A 51 -10.99 -13.72 -8.49
N GLY A 52 -10.51 -14.63 -7.63
CA GLY A 52 -10.81 -16.07 -7.74
C GLY A 52 -9.92 -16.82 -8.72
N PHE A 53 -9.21 -16.12 -9.57
CA PHE A 53 -8.22 -16.69 -10.51
C PHE A 53 -6.85 -15.97 -10.45
N LYS A 54 -6.79 -14.83 -9.81
CA LYS A 54 -5.61 -13.97 -9.69
C LYS A 54 -5.62 -13.29 -8.34
N LEU A 55 -4.45 -13.17 -7.72
CA LEU A 55 -4.23 -12.43 -6.49
C LEU A 55 -3.12 -11.41 -6.72
N ALA A 56 -3.44 -10.12 -6.71
CA ALA A 56 -2.46 -9.10 -7.05
C ALA A 56 -2.57 -7.85 -6.18
N PRO A 57 -1.46 -7.15 -5.92
CA PRO A 57 -1.50 -5.84 -5.30
C PRO A 57 -2.05 -4.83 -6.32
N VAL A 58 -2.88 -3.93 -5.87
CA VAL A 58 -3.45 -2.86 -6.71
C VAL A 58 -3.00 -1.48 -6.29
N ASP A 59 -2.49 -1.35 -5.07
CA ASP A 59 -1.83 -0.15 -4.57
C ASP A 59 -0.83 -0.51 -3.46
N THR A 60 0.26 0.27 -3.35
CA THR A 60 1.29 0.11 -2.33
C THR A 60 1.64 1.47 -1.77
N ASN A 61 1.23 1.71 -0.54
CA ASN A 61 1.40 2.98 0.15
C ASN A 61 2.58 2.92 1.12
N LEU A 62 3.50 3.89 1.01
CA LEU A 62 4.68 4.02 1.88
C LEU A 62 4.45 4.98 3.07
N PHE A 63 3.28 5.60 3.16
CA PHE A 63 2.85 6.48 4.26
C PHE A 63 1.50 6.00 4.82
N PRO A 64 1.40 4.75 5.28
CA PRO A 64 0.12 4.16 5.61
C PRO A 64 -0.51 4.83 6.83
N SER A 65 -1.79 5.15 6.71
CA SER A 65 -2.68 5.48 7.81
C SER A 65 -3.65 4.31 8.07
N GLY A 66 -4.45 4.39 9.13
CA GLY A 66 -5.40 3.33 9.47
C GLY A 66 -4.85 2.26 10.42
N TRP A 67 -3.73 2.52 11.10
CA TRP A 67 -3.14 1.64 12.11
C TRP A 67 -4.09 1.33 13.28
N ASN A 68 -5.07 2.19 13.52
CA ASN A 68 -6.15 1.97 14.50
C ASN A 68 -7.11 0.82 14.13
N ASN A 69 -7.05 0.30 12.91
CA ASN A 69 -7.81 -0.89 12.49
C ASN A 69 -7.10 -2.21 12.84
N LEU A 70 -5.86 -2.17 13.31
CA LEU A 70 -5.18 -3.35 13.80
C LEU A 70 -5.77 -3.78 15.15
N THR A 71 -6.00 -5.09 15.30
CA THR A 71 -6.54 -5.64 16.55
C THR A 71 -5.48 -5.69 17.65
N PRO A 72 -5.88 -5.79 18.93
CA PRO A 72 -4.93 -5.97 20.03
C PRO A 72 -4.00 -7.17 19.85
N GLU A 73 -4.45 -8.23 19.19
CA GLU A 73 -3.65 -9.44 18.91
C GLU A 73 -2.55 -9.21 17.87
N MET A 74 -2.71 -8.20 17.01
CA MET A 74 -1.71 -7.82 16.00
C MET A 74 -0.63 -6.88 16.57
N LEU A 75 -0.94 -6.13 17.62
CA LEU A 75 -0.04 -5.11 18.17
C LEU A 75 1.33 -5.65 18.63
N PRO A 76 1.45 -6.82 19.28
CA PRO A 76 2.75 -7.35 19.66
C PRO A 76 3.70 -7.55 18.47
N LEU A 77 3.18 -7.96 17.31
CA LEU A 77 3.97 -8.08 16.10
C LEU A 77 4.41 -6.73 15.55
N ALA A 78 3.51 -5.73 15.56
CA ALA A 78 3.84 -4.37 15.15
C ALA A 78 4.92 -3.76 16.05
N VAL A 79 4.85 -3.99 17.36
CA VAL A 79 5.86 -3.53 18.34
C VAL A 79 7.22 -4.21 18.09
N GLN A 80 7.24 -5.53 17.89
CA GLN A 80 8.47 -6.26 17.60
C GLN A 80 9.11 -5.82 16.27
N ALA A 81 8.29 -5.60 15.25
CA ALA A 81 8.75 -5.10 13.95
C ALA A 81 9.30 -3.67 14.06
N ALA A 82 8.64 -2.80 14.85
CA ALA A 82 9.13 -1.45 15.13
C ALA A 82 10.50 -1.47 15.83
N MET A 83 10.66 -2.33 16.86
CA MET A 83 11.95 -2.50 17.55
C MET A 83 13.05 -2.92 16.56
N ALA A 84 12.78 -3.94 15.73
CA ALA A 84 13.75 -4.43 14.76
C ALA A 84 14.11 -3.38 13.69
N ALA A 85 13.14 -2.58 13.24
CA ALA A 85 13.37 -1.51 12.28
C ALA A 85 14.22 -0.39 12.87
N ILE A 86 13.91 0.06 14.07
CA ILE A 86 14.65 1.15 14.76
C ILE A 86 16.07 0.70 15.10
N GLU A 87 16.25 -0.54 15.57
CA GLU A 87 17.58 -1.09 15.89
C GLU A 87 18.54 -1.04 14.67
N LYS A 88 18.03 -1.26 13.49
CA LYS A 88 18.83 -1.17 12.25
C LYS A 88 19.20 0.27 11.87
N ILE A 89 18.29 1.22 12.10
CA ILE A 89 18.41 2.59 11.62
C ILE A 89 19.19 3.44 12.63
N CYS A 90 18.81 3.40 13.88
CA CYS A 90 19.40 4.17 14.96
C CYS A 90 19.23 3.39 16.28
N PRO A 91 20.13 2.45 16.63
CA PRO A 91 19.98 1.59 17.79
C PRO A 91 19.96 2.35 19.13
N GLU A 92 20.52 3.56 19.16
CA GLU A 92 20.50 4.44 20.33
C GLU A 92 19.30 5.38 20.39
N ALA A 93 18.33 5.22 19.45
CA ALA A 93 17.16 6.07 19.38
C ALA A 93 16.36 6.05 20.68
N ARG A 94 16.12 7.24 21.22
CA ARG A 94 15.23 7.46 22.39
C ARG A 94 13.99 8.25 22.00
N ASN A 95 14.13 9.14 21.04
CA ASN A 95 13.11 10.06 20.59
C ASN A 95 12.70 9.76 19.15
N LEU A 96 11.41 9.68 18.90
CA LEU A 96 10.82 9.58 17.57
C LEU A 96 9.90 10.78 17.33
N LEU A 97 10.21 11.58 16.36
CA LEU A 97 9.32 12.64 15.86
C LEU A 97 8.42 12.07 14.76
N VAL A 98 7.11 12.14 14.96
CA VAL A 98 6.15 11.79 13.93
C VAL A 98 5.59 13.08 13.32
N VAL A 99 5.65 13.19 12.00
CA VAL A 99 5.09 14.32 11.24
C VAL A 99 3.79 13.87 10.57
N PRO A 100 2.63 14.26 11.10
CA PRO A 100 1.33 13.83 10.58
C PRO A 100 0.84 14.70 9.43
N GLU A 101 -0.23 14.20 8.76
CA GLU A 101 -1.08 14.99 7.86
C GLU A 101 -1.78 16.12 8.61
N ASN A 102 -2.22 17.13 7.85
CA ASN A 102 -2.97 18.26 8.39
C ASN A 102 -4.45 17.96 8.66
N HIS A 103 -4.81 16.67 8.86
CA HIS A 103 -6.20 16.21 9.03
C HIS A 103 -6.65 16.21 10.50
N THR A 104 -6.36 17.28 11.24
CA THR A 104 -6.60 17.40 12.69
C THR A 104 -8.08 17.39 13.09
N HIS A 105 -9.00 17.60 12.15
CA HIS A 105 -10.45 17.48 12.36
C HIS A 105 -10.99 16.07 12.11
N ASN A 106 -10.18 15.17 11.55
CA ASN A 106 -10.56 13.79 11.30
C ASN A 106 -10.24 12.91 12.51
N THR A 107 -11.25 12.58 13.28
CA THR A 107 -11.10 11.78 14.51
C THR A 107 -10.60 10.37 14.25
N PHE A 108 -10.89 9.79 13.09
CA PHE A 108 -10.35 8.49 12.66
C PHE A 108 -8.84 8.59 12.44
N TYR A 109 -8.37 9.66 11.79
CA TYR A 109 -6.96 9.90 11.62
C TYR A 109 -6.23 10.16 12.93
N LEU A 110 -6.85 10.89 13.88
CA LEU A 110 -6.29 11.06 15.22
C LEU A 110 -6.15 9.72 15.97
N SER A 111 -7.10 8.80 15.79
CA SER A 111 -7.00 7.45 16.34
C SER A 111 -5.84 6.65 15.72
N ASN A 112 -5.56 6.86 14.43
CA ASN A 112 -4.38 6.31 13.77
C ASN A 112 -3.07 6.81 14.41
N LEU A 113 -2.93 8.12 14.63
CA LEU A 113 -1.76 8.70 15.28
C LEU A 113 -1.57 8.16 16.71
N LEU A 114 -2.65 8.05 17.47
CA LEU A 114 -2.61 7.47 18.80
C LEU A 114 -2.10 6.02 18.78
N GLN A 115 -2.54 5.23 17.80
CA GLN A 115 -2.10 3.85 17.67
C GLN A 115 -0.62 3.75 17.29
N LEU A 116 -0.14 4.58 16.36
CA LEU A 116 1.28 4.68 16.04
C LEU A 116 2.10 5.07 17.28
N LYS A 117 1.64 6.06 18.03
CA LYS A 117 2.28 6.45 19.31
C LYS A 117 2.40 5.27 20.27
N ARG A 118 1.34 4.47 20.43
CA ARG A 118 1.33 3.29 21.30
C ARG A 118 2.34 2.23 20.84
N ILE A 119 2.38 1.94 19.55
CA ILE A 119 3.31 0.95 18.96
C ILE A 119 4.76 1.38 19.26
N PHE A 120 5.12 2.60 18.92
CA PHE A 120 6.50 3.06 19.07
C PHE A 120 6.88 3.33 20.55
N HIS A 121 5.94 3.75 21.38
CA HIS A 121 6.18 3.88 22.82
C HIS A 121 6.45 2.49 23.45
N GLN A 122 5.70 1.46 23.07
CA GLN A 122 5.96 0.10 23.53
C GLN A 122 7.25 -0.48 22.96
N ALA A 123 7.70 0.02 21.80
CA ALA A 123 9.01 -0.30 21.24
C ALA A 123 10.18 0.47 21.95
N GLY A 124 9.90 1.22 23.00
CA GLY A 124 10.92 1.89 23.82
C GLY A 124 11.22 3.35 23.43
N LEU A 125 10.40 3.96 22.58
CA LEU A 125 10.63 5.33 22.10
C LEU A 125 9.74 6.35 22.79
N ASN A 126 10.29 7.54 23.04
CA ASN A 126 9.51 8.72 23.39
C ASN A 126 8.99 9.36 22.10
N VAL A 127 7.66 9.38 21.91
CA VAL A 127 7.01 9.78 20.66
C VAL A 127 6.31 11.12 20.83
N ARG A 128 6.67 12.09 19.99
CA ARG A 128 5.98 13.38 19.90
C ARG A 128 5.60 13.68 18.45
N PHE A 129 4.58 14.53 18.28
CA PHE A 129 4.05 14.91 16.97
C PHE A 129 4.41 16.35 16.64
N GLY A 130 4.95 16.58 15.44
CA GLY A 130 5.28 17.88 14.92
C GLY A 130 4.53 18.20 13.64
N SER A 131 3.94 19.38 13.53
CA SER A 131 3.13 19.77 12.37
C SER A 131 3.91 20.61 11.37
N LEU A 132 3.70 20.30 10.08
CA LEU A 132 4.09 21.16 8.95
C LEU A 132 3.14 22.35 8.76
N ASN A 133 1.97 22.35 9.42
CA ASN A 133 1.02 23.44 9.31
C ASN A 133 1.52 24.66 10.11
N SER A 134 1.81 25.75 9.41
CA SER A 134 2.28 27.02 10.01
C SER A 134 1.28 27.72 10.91
N GLU A 135 0.00 27.29 10.91
CA GLU A 135 -1.02 27.80 11.83
C GLU A 135 -0.84 27.29 13.26
N ILE A 136 -0.19 26.13 13.43
CA ILE A 136 0.15 25.57 14.75
C ILE A 136 1.43 26.24 15.26
N LYS A 137 1.25 27.29 16.08
CA LYS A 137 2.36 28.09 16.64
C LYS A 137 2.74 27.69 18.08
N GLU A 138 1.87 26.93 18.73
CA GLU A 138 2.06 26.43 20.09
C GLU A 138 1.51 25.01 20.22
N PRO A 139 1.92 24.23 21.23
CA PRO A 139 1.39 22.88 21.43
C PRO A 139 -0.14 22.90 21.50
N THR A 140 -0.78 22.24 20.55
CA THR A 140 -2.23 22.20 20.40
C THR A 140 -2.75 20.80 20.68
N SER A 141 -3.76 20.69 21.52
CA SER A 141 -4.34 19.42 21.95
C SER A 141 -5.58 19.07 21.14
N PHE A 142 -5.67 17.81 20.71
CA PHE A 142 -6.80 17.27 19.97
C PHE A 142 -7.40 16.05 20.69
N ASN A 143 -8.71 16.05 20.87
CA ASN A 143 -9.42 14.95 21.50
C ASN A 143 -9.61 13.77 20.54
N VAL A 144 -9.29 12.58 21.00
CA VAL A 144 -9.53 11.32 20.28
C VAL A 144 -10.84 10.70 20.79
N PRO A 145 -11.61 9.96 19.96
CA PRO A 145 -12.93 9.43 20.32
C PRO A 145 -12.97 8.58 21.61
N ASN A 146 -11.86 7.96 21.97
CA ASN A 146 -11.73 7.15 23.20
C ASN A 146 -11.46 7.97 24.48
N GLY A 147 -11.48 9.30 24.39
CA GLY A 147 -11.24 10.23 25.50
C GLY A 147 -9.77 10.55 25.77
N GLU A 148 -8.83 9.97 25.03
CA GLU A 148 -7.42 10.35 25.08
C GLU A 148 -7.17 11.65 24.30
N VAL A 149 -6.00 12.25 24.51
CA VAL A 149 -5.59 13.51 23.90
C VAL A 149 -4.27 13.33 23.18
N ILE A 150 -4.17 13.87 21.97
CA ILE A 150 -2.94 14.00 21.21
C ILE A 150 -2.52 15.47 21.21
N SER A 151 -1.27 15.75 21.57
CA SER A 151 -0.66 17.07 21.41
C SER A 151 0.18 17.09 20.13
N ILE A 152 -0.05 18.09 19.28
CA ILE A 152 0.71 18.35 18.06
C ILE A 152 1.41 19.71 18.25
N GLU A 153 2.69 19.77 17.94
CA GLU A 153 3.55 20.90 18.27
C GLU A 153 4.13 21.53 16.99
N PRO A 154 4.52 22.82 17.04
CA PRO A 154 5.21 23.43 15.92
C PRO A 154 6.59 22.80 15.73
N LEU A 155 6.94 22.48 14.47
CA LEU A 155 8.27 22.03 14.10
C LEU A 155 9.28 23.17 14.22
N ILE A 156 10.47 22.86 14.70
CA ILE A 156 11.61 23.80 14.82
C ILE A 156 12.75 23.25 13.98
N ARG A 157 13.18 24.04 13.00
CA ARG A 157 14.36 23.74 12.18
C ARG A 157 15.58 24.44 12.77
N SER A 158 16.67 23.71 12.95
CA SER A 158 17.99 24.24 13.33
C SER A 158 19.03 23.70 12.34
N ASP A 159 19.45 24.52 11.41
CA ASP A 159 20.37 24.16 10.32
C ASP A 159 19.97 22.84 9.62
N THR A 160 20.70 21.77 9.87
CA THR A 160 20.51 20.44 9.29
C THR A 160 19.62 19.51 10.10
N ARG A 161 19.00 19.98 11.19
CA ARG A 161 18.17 19.18 12.08
C ARG A 161 16.76 19.75 12.24
N LEU A 162 15.81 18.86 12.44
CA LEU A 162 14.40 19.14 12.70
C LEU A 162 14.00 18.54 14.05
N GLY A 163 13.29 19.29 14.86
CA GLY A 163 12.83 18.84 16.18
C GLY A 163 11.64 19.65 16.69
N LEU A 164 11.42 19.57 18.00
CA LEU A 164 10.45 20.37 18.72
C LEU A 164 11.15 21.08 19.89
N LYS A 165 10.47 21.93 20.60
CA LYS A 165 11.03 22.56 21.80
C LYS A 165 11.45 21.47 22.81
N ASP A 166 12.72 21.47 23.16
CA ASP A 166 13.32 20.50 24.10
C ASP A 166 13.19 19.03 23.66
N PHE A 167 13.14 18.80 22.32
CA PHE A 167 13.02 17.47 21.74
C PHE A 167 13.81 17.36 20.44
N ASP A 168 14.93 16.64 20.52
CA ASP A 168 15.83 16.38 19.39
C ASP A 168 15.79 14.88 19.03
N PRO A 169 15.16 14.48 17.92
CA PRO A 169 15.10 13.09 17.49
C PRO A 169 16.27 12.75 16.58
N CYS A 170 16.75 11.50 16.61
CA CYS A 170 17.60 10.97 15.53
C CYS A 170 16.77 10.44 14.34
N THR A 171 15.49 10.15 14.56
CA THR A 171 14.60 9.58 13.56
C THR A 171 13.30 10.37 13.47
N ILE A 172 12.91 10.69 12.25
CA ILE A 172 11.69 11.40 11.92
C ILE A 172 10.84 10.50 11.05
N LEU A 173 9.63 10.17 11.50
CA LEU A 173 8.67 9.37 10.76
C LEU A 173 7.62 10.27 10.10
N LEU A 174 7.59 10.26 8.80
CA LEU A 174 6.55 10.93 8.03
C LEU A 174 5.30 10.03 7.98
N ASN A 175 4.23 10.46 8.65
CA ASN A 175 2.88 9.96 8.39
C ASN A 175 2.10 11.02 7.61
N ASN A 176 2.79 11.65 6.68
CA ASN A 176 2.35 12.66 5.73
C ASN A 176 2.91 12.29 4.37
N ASP A 177 2.06 12.11 3.41
CA ASP A 177 2.44 11.58 2.10
C ASP A 177 3.07 12.61 1.16
N LEU A 178 3.12 13.87 1.57
CA LEU A 178 3.70 14.98 0.84
C LEU A 178 3.17 15.11 -0.61
N SER A 179 1.90 14.77 -0.82
CA SER A 179 1.25 14.85 -2.14
C SER A 179 1.14 16.29 -2.65
N ALA A 180 1.08 17.26 -1.74
CA ALA A 180 1.07 18.69 -2.07
C ALA A 180 2.45 19.28 -2.41
N GLY A 181 3.51 18.48 -2.33
CA GLY A 181 4.90 18.90 -2.52
C GLY A 181 5.75 18.68 -1.26
N ILE A 182 7.06 18.76 -1.43
CA ILE A 182 8.03 18.61 -0.35
C ILE A 182 8.28 19.99 0.27
N PRO A 183 7.96 20.20 1.57
CA PRO A 183 8.30 21.45 2.24
C PRO A 183 9.82 21.61 2.44
N GLY A 184 10.38 22.79 2.19
CA GLY A 184 11.81 23.06 2.33
C GLY A 184 12.37 22.79 3.74
N MET A 185 11.52 22.80 4.78
CA MET A 185 11.96 22.43 6.13
C MET A 185 12.28 20.93 6.31
N LEU A 186 11.93 20.08 5.35
CA LEU A 186 12.28 18.64 5.35
C LEU A 186 13.52 18.35 4.49
N GLU A 187 13.97 19.29 3.67
CA GLU A 187 15.14 19.13 2.81
C GLU A 187 16.42 19.26 3.61
N ASP A 188 17.51 18.66 3.15
CA ASP A 188 18.86 18.77 3.72
C ASP A 188 18.98 18.42 5.21
N LEU A 189 18.22 17.41 5.67
CA LEU A 189 18.32 16.84 7.01
C LEU A 189 19.39 15.74 7.01
N HIS A 190 20.68 16.11 7.04
CA HIS A 190 21.78 15.15 6.90
C HIS A 190 22.16 14.41 8.19
N GLU A 191 21.70 14.89 9.34
CA GLU A 191 22.05 14.33 10.66
C GLU A 191 20.92 13.52 11.29
N GLN A 192 19.86 13.27 10.54
CA GLN A 192 18.67 12.55 11.02
C GLN A 192 18.14 11.58 9.95
N PHE A 193 17.56 10.50 10.40
CA PHE A 193 16.90 9.55 9.52
C PHE A 193 15.45 9.99 9.24
N LEU A 194 15.16 10.34 8.01
CA LEU A 194 13.82 10.70 7.55
C LEU A 194 13.18 9.49 6.88
N LEU A 195 12.05 9.03 7.41
CA LEU A 195 11.40 7.77 7.05
C LEU A 195 9.91 7.98 6.72
N PRO A 196 9.42 7.57 5.55
CA PRO A 196 10.19 7.22 4.35
C PRO A 196 11.04 8.38 3.84
N PRO A 197 12.02 8.14 2.95
CA PRO A 197 12.83 9.20 2.38
C PRO A 197 11.98 10.11 1.47
N LEU A 198 12.44 11.35 1.22
CA LEU A 198 11.66 12.35 0.48
C LEU A 198 11.31 11.94 -0.95
N HIS A 199 12.18 11.16 -1.62
CA HIS A 199 11.89 10.66 -2.98
C HIS A 199 10.78 9.60 -3.01
N ALA A 200 10.34 9.10 -1.84
CA ALA A 200 9.13 8.28 -1.69
C ALA A 200 7.83 9.09 -1.68
N ALA A 201 7.90 10.42 -1.52
CA ALA A 201 6.73 11.30 -1.45
C ALA A 201 5.83 11.17 -2.69
N TRP A 202 4.52 11.21 -2.51
CA TRP A 202 3.57 11.06 -3.62
C TRP A 202 3.63 12.19 -4.66
N SER A 203 4.17 13.36 -4.31
CA SER A 203 4.48 14.43 -5.28
C SER A 203 5.59 14.04 -6.26
N VAL A 204 6.49 13.13 -5.88
CA VAL A 204 7.65 12.69 -6.67
C VAL A 204 7.47 11.27 -7.21
N ARG A 205 6.97 10.37 -6.37
CA ARG A 205 6.79 8.95 -6.66
C ARG A 205 5.85 8.72 -7.84
N ARG A 206 6.12 7.67 -8.64
CA ARG A 206 5.29 7.25 -9.77
C ARG A 206 4.85 5.80 -9.61
N LYS A 207 3.53 5.55 -9.73
CA LYS A 207 2.96 4.20 -9.68
C LYS A 207 3.52 3.31 -10.78
N SER A 208 3.78 3.87 -11.96
CA SER A 208 4.37 3.13 -13.08
C SER A 208 5.77 2.59 -12.75
N ARG A 209 6.59 3.31 -11.99
CA ARG A 209 7.90 2.82 -11.52
C ARG A 209 7.73 1.68 -10.52
N HIS A 210 6.79 1.81 -9.60
CA HIS A 210 6.50 0.74 -8.66
C HIS A 210 6.05 -0.55 -9.38
N PHE A 211 5.12 -0.46 -10.33
CA PHE A 211 4.65 -1.63 -11.06
C PHE A 211 5.71 -2.21 -12.01
N GLN A 212 6.65 -1.40 -12.50
CA GLN A 212 7.82 -1.88 -13.22
C GLN A 212 8.70 -2.76 -12.31
N ALA A 213 9.04 -2.28 -11.13
CA ALA A 213 9.79 -3.04 -10.13
C ALA A 213 9.00 -4.29 -9.69
N TYR A 214 7.69 -4.17 -9.48
CA TYR A 214 6.84 -5.30 -9.11
C TYR A 214 6.79 -6.38 -10.19
N GLU A 215 6.74 -6.01 -11.46
CA GLU A 215 6.78 -6.97 -12.58
C GLU A 215 8.06 -7.83 -12.55
N GLU A 216 9.22 -7.21 -12.29
CA GLU A 216 10.49 -7.94 -12.19
C GLU A 216 10.50 -8.88 -10.97
N VAL A 217 10.04 -8.41 -9.81
CA VAL A 217 9.91 -9.24 -8.60
C VAL A 217 8.94 -10.40 -8.85
N ALA A 218 7.78 -10.14 -9.47
CA ALA A 218 6.79 -11.17 -9.79
C ALA A 218 7.32 -12.22 -10.79
N LYS A 219 8.10 -11.82 -11.79
CA LYS A 219 8.77 -12.75 -12.73
C LYS A 219 9.76 -13.67 -12.01
N ARG A 220 10.60 -13.12 -11.13
CA ARG A 220 11.56 -13.89 -10.33
C ARG A 220 10.87 -14.86 -9.38
N PHE A 221 9.82 -14.39 -8.71
CA PHE A 221 9.00 -15.22 -7.84
C PHE A 221 8.23 -16.31 -8.61
N GLY A 222 7.64 -15.97 -9.76
CA GLY A 222 6.99 -16.93 -10.64
C GLY A 222 7.95 -18.04 -11.11
N LYS A 223 9.20 -17.68 -11.43
CA LYS A 223 10.25 -18.65 -11.75
C LYS A 223 10.58 -19.56 -10.58
N LEU A 224 10.67 -19.03 -9.36
CA LEU A 224 10.90 -19.80 -8.13
C LEU A 224 9.84 -20.89 -7.94
N LEU A 225 8.57 -20.55 -8.18
CA LEU A 225 7.43 -21.46 -7.97
C LEU A 225 7.02 -22.25 -9.22
N GLY A 226 7.67 -22.02 -10.36
CA GLY A 226 7.28 -22.66 -11.64
C GLY A 226 5.86 -22.28 -12.06
N MET A 227 5.46 -21.01 -11.89
CA MET A 227 4.11 -20.52 -12.21
C MET A 227 4.15 -19.29 -13.12
N ASP A 228 3.03 -19.04 -13.80
CA ASP A 228 2.86 -17.80 -14.56
C ASP A 228 2.82 -16.59 -13.62
N PRO A 229 3.75 -15.64 -13.74
CA PRO A 229 3.74 -14.42 -12.91
C PRO A 229 2.47 -13.58 -13.08
N TRP A 230 1.74 -13.71 -14.19
CA TRP A 230 0.48 -13.02 -14.38
C TRP A 230 -0.54 -13.30 -13.26
N LEU A 231 -0.51 -14.48 -12.66
CA LEU A 231 -1.42 -14.86 -11.55
C LEU A 231 -1.27 -13.98 -10.30
N ILE A 232 -0.13 -13.28 -10.17
CA ILE A 232 0.17 -12.40 -9.03
C ILE A 232 0.53 -10.96 -9.44
N ASN A 233 0.58 -10.66 -10.75
CA ASN A 233 1.04 -9.37 -11.26
C ASN A 233 -0.05 -8.70 -12.10
N PRO A 234 -0.56 -7.51 -11.71
CA PRO A 234 -1.46 -6.74 -12.56
C PRO A 234 -0.65 -6.15 -13.71
N LEU A 235 -1.08 -6.40 -14.96
CA LEU A 235 -0.47 -5.78 -16.11
C LEU A 235 -0.71 -4.26 -16.07
N TYR A 236 0.22 -3.50 -16.66
CA TYR A 236 0.10 -2.04 -16.71
C TYR A 236 0.72 -1.48 -17.99
N ALA A 237 0.37 -0.22 -18.29
CA ALA A 237 1.01 0.59 -19.31
C ALA A 237 1.18 2.03 -18.81
N LYS A 238 2.37 2.61 -18.98
CA LYS A 238 2.61 4.02 -18.76
C LYS A 238 2.11 4.79 -19.98
N CYS A 239 1.25 5.79 -19.76
CA CYS A 239 0.66 6.55 -20.86
C CYS A 239 1.33 7.89 -21.11
N GLY A 240 1.97 8.50 -20.09
CA GLY A 240 2.50 9.86 -20.16
C GLY A 240 1.44 10.92 -19.84
N GLU A 241 1.65 12.13 -20.35
CA GLU A 241 0.77 13.26 -20.09
C GLU A 241 -0.54 13.16 -20.85
N VAL A 242 -1.65 13.37 -20.15
CA VAL A 242 -2.99 13.42 -20.70
C VAL A 242 -3.72 14.63 -20.13
N ASP A 243 -4.22 15.49 -21.01
CA ASP A 243 -5.13 16.57 -20.66
C ASP A 243 -6.53 16.23 -21.18
N PHE A 244 -7.40 15.79 -20.29
CA PHE A 244 -8.78 15.42 -20.60
C PHE A 244 -9.62 16.63 -21.04
N ALA A 245 -9.29 17.83 -20.56
CA ALA A 245 -10.02 19.04 -20.90
C ALA A 245 -9.70 19.52 -22.32
N ALA A 246 -8.41 19.48 -22.69
CA ALA A 246 -7.93 19.86 -24.01
C ALA A 246 -7.95 18.70 -25.03
N GLY A 247 -8.16 17.45 -24.57
CA GLY A 247 -8.10 16.26 -25.42
C GLY A 247 -6.67 15.86 -25.85
N VAL A 248 -5.64 16.40 -25.20
CA VAL A 248 -4.24 16.09 -25.50
C VAL A 248 -3.87 14.73 -24.92
N GLY A 249 -3.14 13.90 -25.67
CA GLY A 249 -2.69 12.57 -25.21
C GLY A 249 -3.75 11.48 -25.29
N MET A 250 -4.99 11.76 -25.71
CA MET A 250 -6.10 10.80 -25.77
C MET A 250 -5.85 9.66 -26.75
N ASP A 251 -5.18 9.89 -27.87
CA ASP A 251 -4.83 8.84 -28.84
C ASP A 251 -3.85 7.82 -28.23
N SER A 252 -2.86 8.32 -27.49
CA SER A 252 -1.92 7.48 -26.74
C SER A 252 -2.62 6.69 -25.65
N LEU A 253 -3.51 7.34 -24.88
CA LEU A 253 -4.30 6.67 -23.85
C LEU A 253 -5.17 5.55 -24.47
N SER A 254 -5.92 5.86 -25.52
CA SER A 254 -6.78 4.90 -26.22
C SER A 254 -5.99 3.69 -26.76
N SER A 255 -4.83 3.93 -27.35
CA SER A 255 -3.94 2.88 -27.86
C SER A 255 -3.41 2.00 -26.71
N ASN A 256 -3.00 2.57 -25.59
CA ASN A 256 -2.53 1.82 -24.41
C ASN A 256 -3.65 1.00 -23.78
N VAL A 257 -4.85 1.54 -23.67
CA VAL A 257 -6.04 0.85 -23.17
C VAL A 257 -6.38 -0.37 -24.05
N ASP A 258 -6.45 -0.19 -25.37
CA ASP A 258 -6.76 -1.30 -26.30
C ASP A 258 -5.70 -2.40 -26.27
N ALA A 259 -4.43 -2.00 -26.29
CA ALA A 259 -3.31 -2.93 -26.21
C ALA A 259 -3.33 -3.75 -24.90
N LEU A 260 -3.61 -3.09 -23.77
CA LEU A 260 -3.67 -3.74 -22.47
C LEU A 260 -4.89 -4.66 -22.36
N LEU A 261 -6.07 -4.21 -22.76
CA LEU A 261 -7.28 -5.04 -22.83
C LEU A 261 -7.08 -6.29 -23.71
N THR A 262 -6.38 -6.13 -24.84
CA THR A 262 -6.07 -7.25 -25.74
C THR A 262 -5.14 -8.29 -25.07
N LYS A 263 -4.13 -7.83 -24.32
CA LYS A 263 -3.26 -8.72 -23.54
C LYS A 263 -4.06 -9.46 -22.46
N ILE A 264 -4.96 -8.77 -21.75
CA ILE A 264 -5.78 -9.37 -20.69
C ILE A 264 -6.75 -10.39 -21.30
N ARG A 265 -7.44 -10.07 -22.41
CA ARG A 265 -8.33 -11.01 -23.13
C ARG A 265 -7.60 -12.30 -23.51
N ARG A 266 -6.34 -12.19 -23.96
CA ARG A 266 -5.53 -13.38 -24.28
C ARG A 266 -5.27 -14.23 -23.05
N LYS A 267 -4.93 -13.62 -21.90
CA LYS A 267 -4.75 -14.31 -20.63
C LYS A 267 -6.05 -14.96 -20.14
N TYR A 268 -7.16 -14.26 -20.21
CA TYR A 268 -8.47 -14.81 -19.84
C TYR A 268 -8.83 -16.04 -20.69
N LYS A 269 -8.57 -15.99 -22.01
CA LYS A 269 -8.76 -17.15 -22.90
C LYS A 269 -7.82 -18.32 -22.54
N GLU A 270 -6.55 -18.03 -22.22
CA GLU A 270 -5.56 -19.03 -21.81
C GLU A 270 -6.00 -19.79 -20.54
N TYR A 271 -6.59 -19.09 -19.59
CA TYR A 271 -7.05 -19.63 -18.30
C TYR A 271 -8.53 -20.05 -18.27
N GLY A 272 -9.25 -19.95 -19.38
CA GLY A 272 -10.67 -20.29 -19.46
C GLY A 272 -11.57 -19.38 -18.59
N ILE A 273 -11.18 -18.12 -18.41
CA ILE A 273 -11.90 -17.12 -17.61
C ILE A 273 -12.99 -16.48 -18.47
N ASN A 274 -14.24 -16.53 -17.98
CA ASN A 274 -15.41 -15.99 -18.67
C ASN A 274 -15.74 -14.54 -18.29
N GLU A 275 -15.02 -13.95 -17.35
CA GLU A 275 -15.22 -12.57 -16.92
C GLU A 275 -14.86 -11.58 -18.03
N LYS A 276 -15.48 -10.40 -18.00
CA LYS A 276 -15.13 -9.31 -18.91
C LYS A 276 -13.91 -8.56 -18.36
N PRO A 277 -12.82 -8.46 -19.14
CA PRO A 277 -11.66 -7.70 -18.72
C PRO A 277 -11.97 -6.21 -18.69
N PHE A 278 -11.29 -5.51 -17.80
CA PHE A 278 -11.33 -4.06 -17.71
C PHE A 278 -9.95 -3.54 -17.29
N VAL A 279 -9.74 -2.25 -17.46
CA VAL A 279 -8.56 -1.54 -16.98
C VAL A 279 -8.98 -0.37 -16.10
N ILE A 280 -8.07 0.04 -15.24
CA ILE A 280 -8.20 1.25 -14.41
C ILE A 280 -7.23 2.28 -14.96
N VAL A 281 -7.77 3.44 -15.33
CA VAL A 281 -7.00 4.64 -15.67
C VAL A 281 -6.90 5.50 -14.42
N LYS A 282 -5.70 5.81 -14.00
CA LYS A 282 -5.46 6.61 -12.77
C LYS A 282 -4.23 7.50 -12.92
N ALA A 283 -4.13 8.54 -12.08
CA ALA A 283 -2.93 9.35 -12.01
C ALA A 283 -1.70 8.51 -11.68
N ASP A 284 -0.59 8.75 -12.35
CA ASP A 284 0.68 8.07 -12.08
C ASP A 284 1.32 8.56 -10.78
N ASN A 285 1.04 9.79 -10.38
CA ASN A 285 1.44 10.40 -9.11
C ASN A 285 0.22 10.63 -8.18
N GLY A 286 0.49 10.95 -6.91
CA GLY A 286 -0.53 11.26 -5.91
C GLY A 286 -1.25 10.03 -5.33
N ASN A 287 -1.86 10.20 -4.16
CA ASN A 287 -2.51 9.12 -3.42
C ASN A 287 -4.04 9.18 -3.41
N CYS A 288 -4.62 10.33 -3.67
CA CYS A 288 -6.06 10.51 -3.59
C CYS A 288 -6.74 9.81 -4.74
N GLY A 289 -7.68 8.92 -4.47
CA GLY A 289 -8.50 8.20 -5.46
C GLY A 289 -9.26 9.07 -6.47
N MET A 290 -8.91 10.35 -6.58
CA MET A 290 -9.39 11.28 -7.59
C MET A 290 -8.88 10.88 -8.97
N GLY A 291 -9.76 10.86 -9.94
CA GLY A 291 -9.43 10.55 -11.32
C GLY A 291 -9.25 9.06 -11.61
N ILE A 292 -9.80 8.15 -10.80
CA ILE A 292 -9.85 6.73 -11.12
C ILE A 292 -11.04 6.47 -12.04
N MET A 293 -10.74 5.92 -13.23
CA MET A 293 -11.75 5.56 -14.21
C MET A 293 -11.65 4.07 -14.55
N THR A 294 -12.77 3.35 -14.46
CA THR A 294 -12.89 1.98 -14.95
C THR A 294 -13.25 1.99 -16.43
N VAL A 295 -12.45 1.34 -17.27
CA VAL A 295 -12.60 1.29 -18.72
C VAL A 295 -12.71 -0.16 -19.18
N ARG A 296 -13.79 -0.52 -19.85
CA ARG A 296 -14.05 -1.87 -20.41
C ARG A 296 -13.91 -1.91 -21.92
N ASP A 297 -14.10 -0.77 -22.57
CA ASP A 297 -13.93 -0.58 -24.01
C ASP A 297 -13.32 0.80 -24.26
N VAL A 298 -12.56 0.97 -25.33
CA VAL A 298 -11.97 2.26 -25.71
C VAL A 298 -13.02 3.36 -25.86
N LYS A 299 -14.25 2.99 -26.22
CA LYS A 299 -15.39 3.93 -26.31
C LYS A 299 -15.76 4.56 -24.97
N ASP A 300 -15.42 3.93 -23.86
CA ASP A 300 -15.67 4.49 -22.52
C ASP A 300 -14.79 5.74 -22.27
N LEU A 301 -13.75 5.95 -23.08
CA LEU A 301 -12.87 7.12 -23.06
C LEU A 301 -13.45 8.32 -23.84
N ASP A 302 -14.72 8.30 -24.24
CA ASP A 302 -15.35 9.44 -24.91
C ASP A 302 -15.31 10.67 -23.98
N LEU A 303 -14.81 11.79 -24.51
CA LEU A 303 -14.65 13.05 -23.79
C LEU A 303 -15.97 13.58 -23.16
N GLN A 304 -17.13 13.17 -23.68
CA GLN A 304 -18.43 13.52 -23.07
C GLN A 304 -18.66 12.78 -21.76
N ASN A 305 -18.21 11.51 -21.66
CA ASN A 305 -18.30 10.71 -20.44
C ASN A 305 -17.28 11.17 -19.39
N ILE A 306 -16.12 11.67 -19.83
CA ILE A 306 -15.04 12.16 -18.98
C ILE A 306 -15.36 13.56 -18.41
N LYS A 307 -15.92 14.45 -19.21
CA LYS A 307 -16.34 15.80 -18.78
C LYS A 307 -17.46 15.81 -17.73
N ALA A 308 -18.19 14.70 -17.60
CA ALA A 308 -19.16 14.51 -16.53
C ALA A 308 -18.52 14.22 -15.17
N GLN A 309 -17.23 13.90 -15.12
CA GLN A 309 -16.45 13.73 -13.89
C GLN A 309 -15.66 15.01 -13.61
N GLU A 310 -16.28 15.94 -12.89
CA GLU A 310 -15.67 17.23 -12.54
C GLU A 310 -14.30 17.03 -11.85
N GLY A 311 -13.28 17.74 -12.32
CA GLY A 311 -11.99 17.90 -11.64
C GLY A 311 -10.83 17.05 -12.15
N LEU A 312 -10.94 16.36 -13.29
CA LEU A 312 -9.88 15.54 -13.86
C LEU A 312 -8.92 16.38 -14.74
N THR A 313 -7.95 17.04 -14.12
CA THR A 313 -6.72 17.46 -14.79
C THR A 313 -5.61 16.47 -14.39
N LEU A 314 -5.51 15.34 -15.09
CA LEU A 314 -4.42 14.40 -14.88
C LEU A 314 -3.28 14.77 -15.83
N THR A 315 -2.09 15.01 -15.29
CA THR A 315 -0.91 15.33 -16.08
C THR A 315 -0.18 14.07 -16.55
N GLU A 316 0.04 13.10 -15.66
CA GLU A 316 0.64 11.80 -16.01
C GLU A 316 -0.32 10.69 -15.63
N VAL A 317 -0.47 9.69 -16.50
CA VAL A 317 -1.47 8.63 -16.37
C VAL A 317 -0.82 7.25 -16.51
N ILE A 318 -1.26 6.34 -15.64
CA ILE A 318 -1.02 4.91 -15.74
C ILE A 318 -2.34 4.18 -16.07
N VAL A 319 -2.26 3.23 -16.98
CA VAL A 319 -3.35 2.28 -17.27
C VAL A 319 -2.97 0.95 -16.64
N GLN A 320 -3.79 0.45 -15.72
CA GLN A 320 -3.53 -0.78 -14.98
C GLN A 320 -4.63 -1.82 -15.24
N GLU A 321 -4.25 -3.09 -15.35
CA GLU A 321 -5.21 -4.20 -15.39
C GLU A 321 -6.15 -4.12 -14.19
N GLY A 322 -7.44 -4.14 -14.47
CA GLY A 322 -8.46 -4.23 -13.43
C GLY A 322 -8.50 -5.63 -12.83
N VAL A 323 -8.35 -5.71 -11.54
CA VAL A 323 -8.47 -6.96 -10.77
C VAL A 323 -9.76 -6.91 -9.99
N LEU A 324 -10.66 -7.87 -10.23
CA LEU A 324 -11.90 -8.00 -9.47
C LEU A 324 -11.58 -8.32 -8.00
N THR A 325 -12.48 -7.97 -7.10
CA THR A 325 -12.43 -8.49 -5.73
C THR A 325 -13.64 -9.35 -5.44
N ASN A 326 -13.42 -10.65 -5.32
CA ASN A 326 -14.46 -11.64 -5.04
C ASN A 326 -14.60 -11.96 -3.54
N GLU A 327 -13.83 -11.26 -2.71
CA GLU A 327 -13.95 -11.34 -1.26
C GLU A 327 -15.23 -10.65 -0.80
N ARG A 328 -15.91 -11.25 0.17
CA ARG A 328 -17.11 -10.68 0.78
C ARG A 328 -17.09 -10.87 2.28
N VAL A 329 -17.48 -9.83 2.99
CA VAL A 329 -17.72 -9.85 4.43
C VAL A 329 -19.18 -9.48 4.67
N ASN A 330 -19.97 -10.40 5.24
CA ASN A 330 -21.41 -10.21 5.44
C ASN A 330 -22.14 -9.74 4.15
N ASP A 331 -21.86 -10.41 3.04
CA ASP A 331 -22.36 -10.12 1.68
C ASP A 331 -21.90 -8.81 1.03
N ALA A 332 -21.23 -7.93 1.75
CA ALA A 332 -20.62 -6.72 1.18
C ALA A 332 -19.26 -7.04 0.53
N VAL A 333 -18.95 -6.34 -0.54
CA VAL A 333 -17.69 -6.47 -1.28
C VAL A 333 -16.52 -6.05 -0.38
N ALA A 334 -15.45 -6.83 -0.39
CA ALA A 334 -14.29 -6.61 0.46
C ALA A 334 -12.97 -6.77 -0.29
N GLU A 335 -11.94 -6.07 0.17
CA GLU A 335 -10.56 -6.26 -0.27
C GLU A 335 -9.61 -6.25 0.93
N PRO A 336 -8.64 -7.18 1.00
CA PRO A 336 -7.67 -7.19 2.09
C PRO A 336 -6.65 -6.06 1.91
N VAL A 337 -6.36 -5.38 3.02
CA VAL A 337 -5.29 -4.41 3.17
C VAL A 337 -4.31 -4.96 4.18
N VAL A 338 -3.06 -5.17 3.75
CA VAL A 338 -2.00 -5.79 4.57
C VAL A 338 -1.01 -4.74 5.01
N TYR A 339 -0.73 -4.72 6.31
CA TYR A 339 0.23 -3.79 6.92
C TYR A 339 1.55 -4.49 7.18
N MET A 340 2.61 -3.79 6.86
CA MET A 340 3.98 -4.26 7.10
C MET A 340 4.80 -3.16 7.77
N MET A 341 5.77 -3.58 8.59
CA MET A 341 6.80 -2.74 9.17
C MET A 341 8.14 -3.47 9.07
N ASP A 342 9.17 -2.81 8.56
CA ASP A 342 10.38 -3.48 8.08
C ASP A 342 9.95 -4.64 7.14
N ARG A 343 10.57 -5.77 7.17
CA ARG A 343 10.25 -6.98 6.39
C ARG A 343 9.09 -7.82 6.93
N PHE A 344 8.40 -7.37 7.99
CA PHE A 344 7.42 -8.19 8.71
C PHE A 344 6.00 -7.77 8.38
N VAL A 345 5.15 -8.75 8.11
CA VAL A 345 3.70 -8.57 8.08
C VAL A 345 3.21 -8.46 9.51
N VAL A 346 2.60 -7.33 9.86
CA VAL A 346 2.18 -7.04 11.24
C VAL A 346 0.68 -7.15 11.44
N GLY A 347 -0.08 -7.23 10.37
CA GLY A 347 -1.53 -7.38 10.43
C GLY A 347 -2.25 -6.88 9.19
N GLY A 348 -3.52 -6.60 9.31
CA GLY A 348 -4.34 -6.07 8.25
C GLY A 348 -5.81 -6.08 8.57
N PHE A 349 -6.59 -5.59 7.62
CA PHE A 349 -8.05 -5.56 7.71
C PHE A 349 -8.66 -5.77 6.32
N TYR A 350 -9.94 -6.09 6.28
CA TYR A 350 -10.75 -5.98 5.08
C TYR A 350 -11.32 -4.57 4.98
N ARG A 351 -11.07 -3.89 3.86
CA ARG A 351 -11.86 -2.73 3.46
C ARG A 351 -13.14 -3.25 2.83
N VAL A 352 -14.28 -2.86 3.39
CA VAL A 352 -15.60 -3.39 3.03
C VAL A 352 -16.48 -2.25 2.58
N HIS A 353 -17.18 -2.43 1.46
CA HIS A 353 -18.10 -1.43 0.96
C HIS A 353 -19.42 -2.07 0.49
N ALA A 354 -20.54 -1.67 1.10
CA ALA A 354 -21.84 -2.27 0.83
C ALA A 354 -22.43 -1.87 -0.53
N GLU A 355 -22.07 -0.68 -1.03
CA GLU A 355 -22.68 -0.07 -2.22
C GLU A 355 -21.80 -0.14 -3.47
N ARG A 356 -20.53 -0.63 -3.34
CA ARG A 356 -19.60 -0.72 -4.46
C ARG A 356 -19.65 -2.10 -5.11
N ALA A 357 -19.42 -2.12 -6.43
CA ALA A 357 -19.29 -3.34 -7.20
C ALA A 357 -17.86 -3.94 -7.09
N VAL A 358 -17.71 -5.19 -7.52
CA VAL A 358 -16.45 -5.95 -7.45
C VAL A 358 -15.32 -5.38 -8.30
N ASP A 359 -15.61 -4.54 -9.25
CA ASP A 359 -14.67 -3.89 -10.18
C ASP A 359 -14.45 -2.39 -9.87
N GLU A 360 -15.09 -1.88 -8.82
CA GLU A 360 -14.94 -0.49 -8.38
C GLU A 360 -13.89 -0.34 -7.26
N SER A 361 -13.41 0.88 -7.07
CA SER A 361 -12.54 1.21 -5.92
C SER A 361 -13.33 1.16 -4.62
N LEU A 362 -12.88 0.38 -3.66
CA LEU A 362 -13.47 0.32 -2.32
C LEU A 362 -12.91 1.42 -1.39
N ASN A 363 -11.84 2.11 -1.81
CA ASN A 363 -11.32 3.28 -1.10
C ASN A 363 -12.16 4.51 -1.43
N ALA A 364 -13.35 4.57 -0.86
CA ALA A 364 -14.38 5.58 -1.12
C ALA A 364 -15.15 5.89 0.16
N PRO A 365 -15.83 7.04 0.24
CA PRO A 365 -16.74 7.36 1.35
C PRO A 365 -17.78 6.24 1.55
N GLY A 366 -18.01 5.85 2.80
CA GLY A 366 -18.89 4.72 3.15
C GLY A 366 -18.14 3.38 3.35
N ALA A 367 -16.84 3.33 3.11
CA ALA A 367 -16.04 2.16 3.43
C ALA A 367 -16.02 1.91 4.95
N SER A 368 -16.11 0.64 5.32
CA SER A 368 -15.92 0.16 6.69
C SER A 368 -14.72 -0.79 6.75
N PHE A 369 -14.19 -1.00 7.96
CA PHE A 369 -12.98 -1.78 8.16
C PHE A 369 -13.27 -2.94 9.11
N VAL A 370 -12.94 -4.15 8.68
CA VAL A 370 -13.17 -5.38 9.43
C VAL A 370 -11.84 -6.10 9.60
N PRO A 371 -11.43 -6.47 10.83
CA PRO A 371 -10.14 -7.12 11.05
C PRO A 371 -9.96 -8.37 10.21
N LEU A 372 -8.78 -8.54 9.61
CA LEU A 372 -8.35 -9.81 9.04
C LEU A 372 -8.23 -10.86 10.14
N ALA A 373 -8.66 -12.08 9.86
CA ALA A 373 -8.47 -13.22 10.75
C ALA A 373 -6.97 -13.57 10.80
N PHE A 374 -6.28 -13.05 11.78
CA PHE A 374 -4.84 -13.05 11.83
C PHE A 374 -4.37 -14.30 12.53
N ALA A 375 -4.44 -15.16 12.96
CA ALA A 375 -3.64 -16.17 13.67
C ALA A 375 -4.42 -17.18 14.50
N ASP A 376 -5.53 -17.62 14.00
CA ASP A 376 -6.07 -18.87 14.51
C ASP A 376 -5.34 -20.03 13.80
N SER A 377 -4.38 -20.65 14.48
CA SER A 377 -3.57 -21.74 13.92
C SER A 377 -4.42 -22.94 13.47
N SER A 378 -5.62 -23.11 14.04
CA SER A 378 -6.58 -24.15 13.63
C SER A 378 -7.24 -23.85 12.27
N ARG A 379 -7.13 -22.62 11.78
CA ARG A 379 -7.73 -22.15 10.52
C ARG A 379 -6.71 -21.82 9.46
N LEU A 380 -5.41 -21.96 9.74
CA LEU A 380 -4.37 -21.75 8.74
C LEU A 380 -4.39 -22.90 7.74
N PRO A 381 -4.26 -22.59 6.42
CA PRO A 381 -4.04 -23.61 5.41
C PRO A 381 -2.77 -24.40 5.71
N GLN A 382 -2.76 -25.69 5.37
CA GLN A 382 -1.63 -26.57 5.64
C GLN A 382 -1.01 -27.07 4.35
N PRO A 383 0.34 -27.13 4.24
CA PRO A 383 1.03 -27.74 3.10
C PRO A 383 0.58 -29.19 2.84
N GLY A 384 0.63 -29.62 1.59
CA GLY A 384 0.33 -31.00 1.18
C GLY A 384 -1.15 -31.38 1.13
N ARG A 385 -2.08 -30.45 1.37
CA ARG A 385 -3.52 -30.70 1.25
C ARG A 385 -4.03 -30.42 -0.17
N LYS A 386 -5.22 -30.96 -0.47
CA LYS A 386 -5.87 -30.65 -1.76
C LYS A 386 -6.26 -29.17 -1.81
N PRO A 387 -6.11 -28.51 -2.97
CA PRO A 387 -6.57 -27.13 -3.15
C PRO A 387 -8.02 -26.94 -2.71
N GLY A 388 -8.30 -25.88 -1.96
CA GLY A 388 -9.64 -25.58 -1.44
C GLY A 388 -10.13 -26.44 -0.27
N SER A 389 -9.33 -27.37 0.25
CA SER A 389 -9.69 -28.21 1.39
C SER A 389 -9.56 -27.52 2.76
N SER A 390 -8.87 -26.40 2.81
CA SER A 390 -8.67 -25.60 4.02
C SER A 390 -9.79 -24.58 4.21
N SER A 391 -10.04 -24.19 5.44
CA SER A 391 -10.91 -23.04 5.73
C SER A 391 -10.39 -21.79 5.01
N PRO A 392 -11.27 -20.87 4.58
CA PRO A 392 -10.89 -19.67 3.83
C PRO A 392 -10.16 -18.67 4.74
N ASN A 393 -8.92 -18.94 5.04
CA ASN A 393 -8.00 -17.99 5.69
C ASN A 393 -6.75 -17.90 4.83
N ARG A 394 -6.72 -16.91 3.95
CA ARG A 394 -5.65 -16.69 2.99
C ARG A 394 -4.59 -15.72 3.50
N PHE A 395 -4.50 -15.54 4.80
CA PHE A 395 -3.60 -14.55 5.40
C PHE A 395 -2.14 -14.72 4.95
N TYR A 396 -1.62 -15.96 4.94
CA TYR A 396 -0.25 -16.21 4.47
C TYR A 396 -0.08 -15.79 3.00
N MET A 397 -1.02 -16.15 2.14
CA MET A 397 -0.99 -15.81 0.73
C MET A 397 -1.05 -14.28 0.52
N TYR A 398 -1.92 -13.57 1.26
CA TYR A 398 -1.97 -12.10 1.23
C TYR A 398 -0.65 -11.49 1.72
N GLY A 399 -0.07 -12.05 2.78
CA GLY A 399 1.23 -11.65 3.30
C GLY A 399 2.37 -11.85 2.31
N VAL A 400 2.36 -12.93 1.53
CA VAL A 400 3.34 -13.14 0.45
C VAL A 400 3.22 -12.04 -0.62
N ILE A 401 2.01 -11.74 -1.08
CA ILE A 401 1.80 -10.68 -2.08
C ILE A 401 2.23 -9.30 -1.54
N ALA A 402 1.91 -9.00 -0.29
CA ALA A 402 2.33 -7.75 0.33
C ALA A 402 3.87 -7.65 0.46
N ARG A 403 4.54 -8.76 0.80
CA ARG A 403 6.01 -8.82 0.86
C ARG A 403 6.66 -8.65 -0.52
N LEU A 404 6.05 -9.19 -1.58
CA LEU A 404 6.51 -8.95 -2.96
C LEU A 404 6.36 -7.47 -3.34
N ALA A 405 5.24 -6.83 -2.97
CA ALA A 405 5.02 -5.42 -3.23
C ALA A 405 5.99 -4.53 -2.43
N MET A 406 6.30 -4.90 -1.18
CA MET A 406 7.31 -4.20 -0.39
C MET A 406 8.72 -4.36 -0.97
N LEU A 407 9.08 -5.55 -1.46
CA LEU A 407 10.36 -5.78 -2.13
C LEU A 407 10.46 -4.96 -3.42
N ALA A 408 9.37 -4.87 -4.18
CA ALA A 408 9.31 -3.98 -5.34
C ALA A 408 9.49 -2.50 -4.96
N ALA A 409 8.93 -2.09 -3.83
CA ALA A 409 9.14 -0.74 -3.32
C ALA A 409 10.59 -0.50 -2.86
N SER A 410 11.30 -1.51 -2.37
CA SER A 410 12.76 -1.41 -2.12
C SER A 410 13.51 -1.13 -3.41
N TYR A 411 13.28 -1.91 -4.46
CA TYR A 411 13.90 -1.68 -5.77
C TYR A 411 13.57 -0.30 -6.36
N GLU A 412 12.31 0.13 -6.20
CA GLU A 412 11.87 1.45 -6.63
C GLU A 412 12.65 2.55 -5.90
N LEU A 413 12.76 2.47 -4.56
CA LEU A 413 13.44 3.46 -3.75
C LEU A 413 14.95 3.48 -4.02
N GLU A 414 15.58 2.32 -4.13
CA GLU A 414 17.01 2.21 -4.49
C GLU A 414 17.29 2.81 -5.86
N GLY A 415 16.42 2.57 -6.86
CA GLY A 415 16.55 3.11 -8.21
C GLY A 415 16.14 4.58 -8.36
N THR A 416 15.61 5.22 -7.32
CA THR A 416 15.23 6.63 -7.30
C THR A 416 15.97 7.45 -6.26
N ASP A 417 16.89 6.83 -5.53
CA ASP A 417 17.70 7.51 -4.51
C ASP A 417 18.62 8.53 -5.20
N PRO A 418 18.45 9.84 -4.92
CA PRO A 418 19.29 10.87 -5.50
C PRO A 418 20.76 10.80 -5.05
N LEU A 419 21.05 10.06 -3.97
CA LEU A 419 22.41 9.89 -3.46
C LEU A 419 23.12 8.68 -4.09
N ALA A 420 22.41 7.76 -4.74
CA ALA A 420 23.01 6.58 -5.38
C ALA A 420 23.96 6.96 -6.53
N GLU A 421 23.66 8.02 -7.29
CA GLU A 421 24.48 8.49 -8.40
C GLU A 421 25.81 9.17 -7.95
N VAL A 422 25.97 9.47 -6.67
CA VAL A 422 27.16 10.17 -6.13
C VAL A 422 28.29 9.18 -5.81
N TYR A 423 28.00 7.89 -5.74
CA TYR A 423 28.92 6.84 -5.30
C TYR A 423 29.35 5.85 -6.41
N ASP A 424 28.86 6.03 -7.65
CA ASP A 424 29.32 5.35 -8.87
C ASP A 424 30.33 6.24 -9.64
#